data_eebf3f52d2596e73fe2f4772f00a8b5a
#
_entry.id   eebf3f52d2596e73fe2f4772f00a8b5a
#
_cell.length_a   1.000
_cell.length_b   1.000
_cell.length_c   1.000
_cell.angle_alpha   90.00
_cell.angle_beta   90.00
_cell.angle_gamma   90.00
#
_symmetry.space_group_name_H-M   'P 1'
#
loop_
_entity.id
_entity.type
_entity.pdbx_description
1 polymer ?
#
loop_
_entity_poly.entity_id
_entity_poly.type
_entity_poly.pdbx_seq_one_letter_code
_entity_poly.pdbx_strand_id
1 'polypeptide(L)'
;AAATGGHKAGVLESSFVAEVKSDLMGEQTILCGMLQAGSIVCYDKLVADGKDPAYAGKLIQYGWETITEALKQGGITLMMDRLSNSAKLRAFELAEQIKESLGFLYYKHMDDIISGHFSATMMADWANGDKDLFAWREATGKTAFENAPKYDGKISEQEYFDNGVLMIAMVKAGVELA
;
A
#
# COMPACT_ATOMS: atom_id res chain seq x y z
N ALA A 1 -21.13 11.03 16.08
CA ALA A 1 -20.51 9.69 16.19
C ALA A 1 -21.54 8.59 16.45
N ALA A 2 -22.40 8.72 17.50
CA ALA A 2 -23.38 7.67 17.82
C ALA A 2 -24.39 7.45 16.68
N ALA A 3 -24.95 8.52 16.11
CA ALA A 3 -25.95 8.45 15.03
C ALA A 3 -25.42 7.82 13.74
N THR A 4 -24.11 7.94 13.49
CA THR A 4 -23.44 7.36 12.30
C THR A 4 -22.80 5.99 12.58
N GLY A 5 -22.91 5.48 13.81
CA GLY A 5 -22.27 4.23 14.23
C GLY A 5 -20.76 4.32 14.50
N GLY A 6 -20.14 5.47 14.32
CA GLY A 6 -18.71 5.66 14.52
C GLY A 6 -18.19 5.31 15.92
N HIS A 7 -19.06 5.39 16.95
CA HIS A 7 -18.72 5.00 18.31
C HIS A 7 -18.32 3.52 18.45
N LYS A 8 -18.70 2.66 17.51
CA LYS A 8 -18.35 1.23 17.51
C LYS A 8 -16.90 0.99 17.08
N ALA A 9 -16.36 1.87 16.25
CA ALA A 9 -14.96 1.81 15.79
C ALA A 9 -13.99 2.58 16.72
N GLY A 10 -14.53 3.46 17.54
CA GLY A 10 -13.81 4.40 18.37
C GLY A 10 -13.95 5.83 17.85
N VAL A 11 -13.85 6.78 18.75
CA VAL A 11 -13.90 8.22 18.44
C VAL A 11 -12.72 8.89 19.11
N LEU A 12 -11.93 9.57 18.31
CA LEU A 12 -10.79 10.36 18.77
C LEU A 12 -11.18 11.85 18.76
N GLU A 13 -10.84 12.55 19.83
CA GLU A 13 -10.96 14.01 19.86
C GLU A 13 -9.79 14.60 19.07
N SER A 14 -10.07 15.47 18.11
CA SER A 14 -9.09 16.09 17.24
C SER A 14 -9.53 17.51 16.87
N SER A 15 -8.67 18.26 16.19
CA SER A 15 -9.05 19.51 15.55
C SER A 15 -9.15 19.31 14.03
N PHE A 16 -9.95 20.14 13.36
CA PHE A 16 -10.07 20.09 11.90
C PHE A 16 -8.70 20.22 11.21
N VAL A 17 -7.84 21.09 11.72
CA VAL A 17 -6.49 21.28 11.16
C VAL A 17 -5.60 20.05 11.34
N ALA A 18 -5.64 19.42 12.52
CA ALA A 18 -4.86 18.22 12.78
C ALA A 18 -5.37 17.04 11.94
N GLU A 19 -6.68 16.91 11.83
CA GLU A 19 -7.32 15.86 11.01
C GLU A 19 -6.93 16.00 9.55
N VAL A 20 -7.16 17.16 8.94
CA VAL A 20 -6.84 17.41 7.52
C VAL A 20 -5.37 17.15 7.20
N LYS A 21 -4.45 17.61 8.06
CA LYS A 21 -3.01 17.38 7.84
C LYS A 21 -2.62 15.92 7.94
N SER A 22 -3.13 15.20 8.93
CA SER A 22 -2.78 13.79 9.14
C SER A 22 -3.42 12.89 8.08
N ASP A 23 -4.67 13.14 7.72
CA ASP A 23 -5.40 12.39 6.72
C ASP A 23 -4.77 12.54 5.34
N LEU A 24 -4.64 13.77 4.84
CA LEU A 24 -4.04 14.02 3.54
C LEU A 24 -2.61 13.49 3.45
N MET A 25 -1.81 13.65 4.51
CA MET A 25 -0.44 13.13 4.52
C MET A 25 -0.42 11.61 4.47
N GLY A 26 -1.20 10.94 5.33
CA GLY A 26 -1.22 9.48 5.42
C GLY A 26 -1.83 8.83 4.19
N GLU A 27 -3.00 9.30 3.79
CA GLU A 27 -3.74 8.74 2.67
C GLU A 27 -2.99 8.90 1.35
N GLN A 28 -2.51 10.09 1.05
CA GLN A 28 -1.93 10.42 -0.25
C GLN A 28 -0.49 9.90 -0.42
N THR A 29 0.24 9.69 0.67
CA THR A 29 1.59 9.15 0.62
C THR A 29 1.62 7.63 0.75
N ILE A 30 1.50 7.12 1.99
CA ILE A 30 1.73 5.71 2.28
C ILE A 30 0.54 4.81 1.90
N LEU A 31 -0.69 5.25 2.18
CA LEU A 31 -1.87 4.38 2.03
C LEU A 31 -2.29 4.21 0.57
N CYS A 32 -2.30 5.27 -0.22
CA CYS A 32 -2.72 5.20 -1.62
C CYS A 32 -1.54 5.40 -2.59
N GLY A 33 -0.72 6.41 -2.39
CA GLY A 33 0.38 6.73 -3.30
C GLY A 33 1.41 5.62 -3.40
N MET A 34 2.00 5.21 -2.30
CA MET A 34 3.04 4.17 -2.27
C MET A 34 2.47 2.78 -2.59
N LEU A 35 1.30 2.44 -2.06
CA LEU A 35 0.66 1.15 -2.32
C LEU A 35 0.35 0.98 -3.81
N GLN A 36 -0.19 2.02 -4.46
CA GLN A 36 -0.44 2.01 -5.90
C GLN A 36 0.87 1.86 -6.69
N ALA A 37 1.86 2.74 -6.44
CA ALA A 37 3.12 2.74 -7.18
C ALA A 37 3.89 1.43 -7.00
N GLY A 38 4.01 0.94 -5.77
CA GLY A 38 4.69 -0.32 -5.45
C GLY A 38 4.01 -1.53 -6.08
N SER A 39 2.68 -1.56 -6.08
CA SER A 39 1.91 -2.65 -6.71
C SER A 39 2.13 -2.70 -8.22
N ILE A 40 2.04 -1.57 -8.91
CA ILE A 40 2.21 -1.51 -10.37
C ILE A 40 3.64 -1.95 -10.74
N VAL A 41 4.66 -1.36 -10.13
CA VAL A 41 6.06 -1.67 -10.45
C VAL A 41 6.41 -3.12 -10.15
N CYS A 42 5.94 -3.66 -9.03
CA CYS A 42 6.16 -5.05 -8.67
C CYS A 42 5.46 -6.01 -9.65
N TYR A 43 4.21 -5.72 -9.99
CA TYR A 43 3.44 -6.49 -10.95
C TYR A 43 4.11 -6.54 -12.32
N ASP A 44 4.47 -5.39 -12.86
CA ASP A 44 5.10 -5.29 -14.18
C ASP A 44 6.41 -6.09 -14.21
N LYS A 45 7.19 -6.02 -13.14
CA LYS A 45 8.44 -6.79 -13.04
C LYS A 45 8.20 -8.29 -12.97
N LEU A 46 7.22 -8.76 -12.18
CA LEU A 46 6.88 -10.18 -12.07
C LEU A 46 6.42 -10.75 -13.42
N VAL A 47 5.56 -10.02 -14.12
CA VAL A 47 5.06 -10.44 -15.44
C VAL A 47 6.18 -10.43 -16.48
N ALA A 48 7.04 -9.42 -16.47
CA ALA A 48 8.21 -9.37 -17.36
C ALA A 48 9.21 -10.52 -17.11
N ASP A 49 9.28 -11.03 -15.87
CA ASP A 49 10.09 -12.21 -15.52
C ASP A 49 9.35 -13.56 -15.78
N GLY A 50 8.19 -13.52 -16.47
CA GLY A 50 7.47 -14.69 -16.92
C GLY A 50 6.47 -15.27 -15.91
N LYS A 51 6.11 -14.56 -14.85
CA LYS A 51 5.04 -14.98 -13.95
C LYS A 51 3.69 -14.81 -14.64
N ASP A 52 2.77 -15.73 -14.36
CA ASP A 52 1.39 -15.61 -14.82
C ASP A 52 0.75 -14.30 -14.29
N PRO A 53 0.12 -13.51 -15.16
CA PRO A 53 -0.45 -12.22 -14.76
C PRO A 53 -1.52 -12.32 -13.67
N ALA A 54 -2.39 -13.33 -13.72
CA ALA A 54 -3.42 -13.51 -12.70
C ALA A 54 -2.80 -13.88 -11.35
N TYR A 55 -1.81 -14.74 -11.37
CA TYR A 55 -1.05 -15.13 -10.18
C TYR A 55 -0.29 -13.93 -9.58
N ALA A 56 0.41 -13.14 -10.41
CA ALA A 56 1.14 -11.95 -9.95
C ALA A 56 0.21 -10.93 -9.27
N GLY A 57 -0.96 -10.66 -9.85
CA GLY A 57 -1.95 -9.77 -9.27
C GLY A 57 -2.46 -10.28 -7.91
N LYS A 58 -2.80 -11.55 -7.82
CA LYS A 58 -3.26 -12.17 -6.57
C LYS A 58 -2.19 -12.17 -5.49
N LEU A 59 -0.94 -12.45 -5.84
CA LEU A 59 0.21 -12.46 -4.93
C LEU A 59 0.40 -11.10 -4.25
N ILE A 60 0.35 -10.02 -5.03
CA ILE A 60 0.52 -8.66 -4.51
C ILE A 60 -0.65 -8.27 -3.61
N GLN A 61 -1.89 -8.50 -4.05
CA GLN A 61 -3.08 -8.18 -3.27
C GLN A 61 -3.10 -8.91 -1.92
N TYR A 62 -2.84 -10.21 -1.94
CA TYR A 62 -2.77 -11.03 -0.72
C TYR A 62 -1.59 -10.65 0.18
N GLY A 63 -0.46 -10.31 -0.42
CA GLY A 63 0.73 -9.83 0.28
C GLY A 63 0.43 -8.56 1.07
N TRP A 64 -0.20 -7.57 0.47
CA TRP A 64 -0.60 -6.35 1.15
C TRP A 64 -1.53 -6.62 2.33
N GLU A 65 -2.59 -7.41 2.13
CA GLU A 65 -3.54 -7.76 3.19
C GLU A 65 -2.83 -8.34 4.43
N THR A 66 -1.96 -9.32 4.21
CA THR A 66 -1.32 -10.05 5.31
C THR A 66 -0.23 -9.25 6.02
N ILE A 67 0.58 -8.51 5.28
CA ILE A 67 1.67 -7.70 5.85
C ILE A 67 1.11 -6.49 6.61
N THR A 68 0.08 -5.85 6.10
CA THR A 68 -0.55 -4.73 6.80
C THR A 68 -1.28 -5.16 8.07
N GLU A 69 -1.86 -6.36 8.10
CA GLU A 69 -2.44 -6.89 9.33
C GLU A 69 -1.35 -7.16 10.40
N ALA A 70 -0.20 -7.71 10.04
CA ALA A 70 0.92 -7.87 10.96
C ALA A 70 1.45 -6.53 11.48
N LEU A 71 1.57 -5.53 10.59
CA LEU A 71 1.95 -4.16 10.97
C LEU A 71 0.97 -3.56 12.00
N LYS A 72 -0.33 -3.73 11.78
CA LYS A 72 -1.39 -3.25 12.67
C LYS A 72 -1.34 -3.91 14.05
N GLN A 73 -1.06 -5.21 14.11
CA GLN A 73 -1.04 -5.99 15.36
C GLN A 73 0.18 -5.72 16.22
N GLY A 74 1.35 -5.56 15.64
CA GLY A 74 2.61 -5.47 16.41
C GLY A 74 3.70 -4.60 15.79
N GLY A 75 3.31 -3.70 14.91
CA GLY A 75 4.22 -2.73 14.29
C GLY A 75 5.21 -3.37 13.30
N ILE A 76 6.23 -2.59 12.95
CA ILE A 76 7.24 -3.00 11.97
C ILE A 76 8.00 -4.25 12.45
N THR A 77 8.27 -4.38 13.73
CA THR A 77 8.98 -5.54 14.27
C THR A 77 8.21 -6.83 14.01
N LEU A 78 6.92 -6.88 14.37
CA LEU A 78 6.09 -8.06 14.10
C LEU A 78 5.96 -8.32 12.60
N MET A 79 5.75 -7.28 11.80
CA MET A 79 5.72 -7.40 10.35
C MET A 79 6.99 -8.06 9.80
N MET A 80 8.16 -7.61 10.24
CA MET A 80 9.45 -8.16 9.83
C MET A 80 9.70 -9.56 10.36
N ASP A 81 9.20 -9.89 11.56
CA ASP A 81 9.34 -11.22 12.15
C ASP A 81 8.57 -12.31 11.40
N ARG A 82 7.69 -11.92 10.49
CA ARG A 82 7.01 -12.84 9.57
C ARG A 82 7.89 -13.30 8.40
N LEU A 83 9.04 -12.65 8.20
CA LEU A 83 9.95 -12.95 7.11
C LEU A 83 11.07 -13.92 7.53
N SER A 84 11.63 -14.68 6.59
CA SER A 84 12.87 -15.42 6.78
C SER A 84 14.05 -14.47 7.05
N ASN A 85 15.14 -14.94 7.65
CA ASN A 85 16.28 -14.09 7.96
C ASN A 85 16.90 -13.44 6.71
N SER A 86 16.97 -14.17 5.60
CA SER A 86 17.46 -13.64 4.33
C SER A 86 16.53 -12.56 3.76
N ALA A 87 15.22 -12.79 3.83
CA ALA A 87 14.24 -11.82 3.38
C ALA A 87 14.23 -10.56 4.27
N LYS A 88 14.35 -10.71 5.60
CA LYS A 88 14.50 -9.58 6.53
C LYS A 88 15.68 -8.70 6.16
N LEU A 89 16.87 -9.31 5.97
CA LEU A 89 18.07 -8.57 5.65
C LEU A 89 17.88 -7.72 4.40
N ARG A 90 17.37 -8.33 3.33
CA ARG A 90 17.15 -7.62 2.08
C ARG A 90 16.05 -6.57 2.19
N ALA A 91 14.98 -6.84 2.96
CA ALA A 91 13.92 -5.87 3.18
C ALA A 91 14.40 -4.64 3.96
N PHE A 92 15.29 -4.81 4.95
CA PHE A 92 15.92 -3.69 5.64
C PHE A 92 16.79 -2.84 4.72
N GLU A 93 17.63 -3.46 3.89
CA GLU A 93 18.46 -2.74 2.91
C GLU A 93 17.59 -1.92 1.92
N LEU A 94 16.54 -2.54 1.38
CA LEU A 94 15.62 -1.86 0.47
C LEU A 94 14.85 -0.73 1.17
N ALA A 95 14.45 -0.92 2.44
CA ALA A 95 13.76 0.11 3.20
C ALA A 95 14.61 1.37 3.38
N GLU A 96 15.94 1.25 3.59
CA GLU A 96 16.83 2.40 3.66
C GLU A 96 16.88 3.16 2.32
N GLN A 97 17.03 2.45 1.19
CA GLN A 97 17.02 3.06 -0.14
C GLN A 97 15.68 3.74 -0.46
N ILE A 98 14.58 3.10 -0.09
CA ILE A 98 13.23 3.65 -0.28
C ILE A 98 13.04 4.91 0.58
N LYS A 99 13.51 4.92 1.83
CA LYS A 99 13.43 6.11 2.71
C LYS A 99 14.16 7.32 2.10
N GLU A 100 15.33 7.11 1.53
CA GLU A 100 16.07 8.16 0.83
C GLU A 100 15.25 8.74 -0.34
N SER A 101 14.64 7.86 -1.14
CA SER A 101 13.85 8.27 -2.31
C SER A 101 12.53 8.94 -1.92
N LEU A 102 11.84 8.40 -0.92
CA LEU A 102 10.51 8.90 -0.49
C LEU A 102 10.60 10.13 0.41
N GLY A 103 11.67 10.28 1.18
CA GLY A 103 11.80 11.33 2.17
C GLY A 103 11.54 12.71 1.58
N PHE A 104 12.21 13.05 0.48
CA PHE A 104 12.01 14.32 -0.22
C PHE A 104 10.55 14.53 -0.65
N LEU A 105 9.91 13.51 -1.22
CA LEU A 105 8.53 13.60 -1.71
C LEU A 105 7.56 13.82 -0.55
N TYR A 106 7.74 13.12 0.56
CA TYR A 106 6.85 13.20 1.72
C TYR A 106 6.97 14.53 2.46
N TYR A 107 8.19 15.02 2.67
CA TYR A 107 8.40 16.34 3.28
C TYR A 107 7.83 17.45 2.41
N LYS A 108 8.12 17.41 1.10
CA LYS A 108 7.55 18.38 0.17
C LYS A 108 6.01 18.35 0.18
N HIS A 109 5.41 17.17 0.20
CA HIS A 109 3.96 17.05 0.23
C HIS A 109 3.35 17.66 1.51
N MET A 110 3.98 17.45 2.66
CA MET A 110 3.54 18.11 3.90
C MET A 110 3.65 19.63 3.81
N ASP A 111 4.72 20.15 3.22
CA ASP A 111 4.87 21.59 2.98
C ASP A 111 3.79 22.13 2.04
N ASP A 112 3.43 21.41 1.00
CA ASP A 112 2.34 21.76 0.07
C ASP A 112 0.97 21.78 0.79
N ILE A 113 0.72 20.83 1.71
CA ILE A 113 -0.48 20.84 2.56
C ILE A 113 -0.50 22.05 3.49
N ILE A 114 0.60 22.30 4.20
CA ILE A 114 0.69 23.39 5.21
C ILE A 114 0.59 24.76 4.56
N SER A 115 1.24 24.96 3.41
CA SER A 115 1.23 26.23 2.68
C SER A 115 -0.09 26.52 1.96
N GLY A 116 -0.96 25.52 1.81
CA GLY A 116 -2.18 25.62 1.02
C GLY A 116 -1.96 25.43 -0.49
N HIS A 117 -0.74 25.14 -0.92
CA HIS A 117 -0.43 24.90 -2.34
C HIS A 117 -1.22 23.71 -2.89
N PHE A 118 -1.31 22.60 -2.13
CA PHE A 118 -2.13 21.45 -2.48
C PHE A 118 -3.60 21.85 -2.72
N SER A 119 -4.21 22.58 -1.79
CA SER A 119 -5.60 23.03 -1.91
C SER A 119 -5.82 23.95 -3.10
N ALA A 120 -4.87 24.87 -3.37
CA ALA A 120 -4.94 25.75 -4.52
C ALA A 120 -4.88 24.98 -5.85
N THR A 121 -4.01 23.98 -5.96
CA THR A 121 -3.90 23.11 -7.13
C THR A 121 -5.18 22.31 -7.37
N MET A 122 -5.72 21.71 -6.32
CA MET A 122 -7.00 20.97 -6.38
C MET A 122 -8.15 21.88 -6.85
N MET A 123 -8.27 23.08 -6.27
CA MET A 123 -9.31 24.04 -6.66
C MET A 123 -9.16 24.53 -8.08
N ALA A 124 -7.94 24.66 -8.60
CA ALA A 124 -7.67 25.05 -9.97
C ALA A 124 -8.10 23.92 -10.95
N ASP A 125 -7.81 22.67 -10.65
CA ASP A 125 -8.26 21.54 -11.47
C ASP A 125 -9.79 21.43 -11.46
N TRP A 126 -10.41 21.53 -10.28
CA TRP A 126 -11.86 21.56 -10.15
C TRP A 126 -12.51 22.68 -10.99
N ALA A 127 -11.98 23.89 -10.93
CA ALA A 127 -12.46 25.01 -11.75
C ALA A 127 -12.29 24.77 -13.26
N ASN A 128 -11.35 23.90 -13.65
CA ASN A 128 -11.10 23.49 -15.04
C ASN A 128 -11.85 22.21 -15.46
N GLY A 129 -12.78 21.73 -14.63
CA GLY A 129 -13.61 20.54 -14.87
C GLY A 129 -12.91 19.22 -14.59
N ASP A 130 -12.07 19.19 -13.55
CA ASP A 130 -11.36 18.00 -13.05
C ASP A 130 -10.53 17.27 -14.13
N LYS A 131 -9.92 18.02 -15.03
CA LYS A 131 -9.22 17.45 -16.19
C LYS A 131 -8.04 16.58 -15.79
N ASP A 132 -7.24 17.04 -14.83
CA ASP A 132 -6.07 16.30 -14.38
C ASP A 132 -6.51 15.06 -13.60
N LEU A 133 -7.53 15.18 -12.75
CA LEU A 133 -8.13 14.05 -12.05
C LEU A 133 -8.62 12.96 -13.00
N PHE A 134 -9.36 13.33 -14.04
CA PHE A 134 -9.87 12.37 -15.03
C PHE A 134 -8.75 11.77 -15.87
N ALA A 135 -7.73 12.53 -16.22
CA ALA A 135 -6.56 12.02 -16.94
C ALA A 135 -5.79 10.98 -16.10
N TRP A 136 -5.56 11.25 -14.81
CA TRP A 136 -4.96 10.29 -13.88
C TRP A 136 -5.79 9.02 -13.74
N ARG A 137 -7.11 9.16 -13.56
CA ARG A 137 -8.03 8.02 -13.46
C ARG A 137 -8.00 7.15 -14.73
N GLU A 138 -7.99 7.76 -15.90
CA GLU A 138 -7.92 7.05 -17.17
C GLU A 138 -6.57 6.32 -17.33
N ALA A 139 -5.46 6.97 -16.98
CA ALA A 139 -4.13 6.37 -17.04
C ALA A 139 -4.01 5.15 -16.10
N THR A 140 -4.48 5.28 -14.86
CA THR A 140 -4.49 4.18 -13.89
C THR A 140 -5.34 3.01 -14.38
N GLY A 141 -6.53 3.26 -14.92
CA GLY A 141 -7.42 2.23 -15.48
C GLY A 141 -6.82 1.46 -16.66
N LYS A 142 -5.76 1.98 -17.28
CA LYS A 142 -5.04 1.33 -18.40
C LYS A 142 -3.81 0.53 -17.94
N THR A 143 -3.44 0.57 -16.66
CA THR A 143 -2.29 -0.21 -16.19
C THR A 143 -2.55 -1.71 -16.29
N ALA A 144 -1.50 -2.49 -16.49
CA ALA A 144 -1.60 -3.94 -16.58
C ALA A 144 -2.05 -4.55 -15.25
N PHE A 145 -1.65 -3.96 -14.11
CA PHE A 145 -2.07 -4.39 -12.78
C PHE A 145 -3.59 -4.25 -12.57
N GLU A 146 -4.17 -3.09 -12.94
CA GLU A 146 -5.62 -2.86 -12.83
C GLU A 146 -6.44 -3.83 -13.70
N ASN A 147 -5.88 -4.21 -14.86
CA ASN A 147 -6.50 -5.14 -15.81
C ASN A 147 -6.02 -6.59 -15.66
N ALA A 148 -5.34 -6.91 -14.55
CA ALA A 148 -4.89 -8.27 -14.30
C ALA A 148 -6.06 -9.27 -14.29
N PRO A 149 -5.95 -10.42 -14.96
CA PRO A 149 -6.97 -11.47 -14.88
C PRO A 149 -7.18 -11.93 -13.44
N LYS A 150 -8.40 -12.34 -13.11
CA LYS A 150 -8.68 -12.93 -11.81
C LYS A 150 -8.00 -14.30 -11.70
N TYR A 151 -7.35 -14.53 -10.57
CA TYR A 151 -6.75 -15.82 -10.26
C TYR A 151 -7.75 -16.72 -9.52
N ASP A 152 -8.22 -17.75 -10.16
CA ASP A 152 -9.19 -18.71 -9.60
C ASP A 152 -8.53 -19.92 -8.92
N GLY A 153 -7.21 -20.06 -9.07
CA GLY A 153 -6.42 -21.13 -8.47
C GLY A 153 -6.17 -20.93 -6.97
N LYS A 154 -5.86 -22.03 -6.29
CA LYS A 154 -5.24 -21.97 -4.96
C LYS A 154 -3.73 -21.80 -5.16
N ILE A 155 -3.13 -20.86 -4.47
CA ILE A 155 -1.67 -20.77 -4.41
C ILE A 155 -1.19 -21.89 -3.48
N SER A 156 -0.41 -22.83 -4.00
CA SER A 156 0.10 -23.97 -3.22
C SER A 156 1.17 -23.52 -2.23
N GLU A 157 1.39 -24.32 -1.18
CA GLU A 157 2.48 -24.06 -0.22
C GLU A 157 3.84 -24.03 -0.92
N GLN A 158 4.06 -24.87 -1.93
CA GLN A 158 5.30 -24.89 -2.68
C GLN A 158 5.50 -23.62 -3.49
N GLU A 159 4.45 -23.09 -4.13
CA GLU A 159 4.52 -21.80 -4.84
C GLU A 159 4.77 -20.64 -3.90
N TYR A 160 4.23 -20.69 -2.69
CA TYR A 160 4.57 -19.73 -1.64
C TYR A 160 6.06 -19.80 -1.25
N PHE A 161 6.59 -21.03 -1.13
CA PHE A 161 7.99 -21.28 -0.82
C PHE A 161 8.93 -20.71 -1.88
N ASP A 162 8.67 -21.10 -3.12
CA ASP A 162 9.51 -20.75 -4.26
C ASP A 162 9.51 -19.25 -4.56
N ASN A 163 8.46 -18.54 -4.17
CA ASN A 163 8.31 -17.10 -4.41
C ASN A 163 8.58 -16.22 -3.17
N GLY A 164 9.05 -16.78 -2.06
CA GLY A 164 9.33 -16.04 -0.83
C GLY A 164 8.09 -15.53 -0.09
N VAL A 165 6.90 -15.96 -0.50
CA VAL A 165 5.61 -15.59 0.11
C VAL A 165 5.18 -16.58 1.20
N LEU A 166 5.91 -17.69 1.34
CA LEU A 166 5.62 -18.75 2.30
C LEU A 166 5.43 -18.24 3.72
N MET A 167 6.19 -17.23 4.12
CA MET A 167 6.12 -16.68 5.47
C MET A 167 4.74 -16.10 5.80
N ILE A 168 4.02 -15.61 4.78
CA ILE A 168 2.67 -15.06 4.96
C ILE A 168 1.67 -16.18 5.26
N ALA A 169 1.82 -17.34 4.60
CA ALA A 169 0.96 -18.51 4.83
C ALA A 169 1.31 -19.25 6.13
N MET A 170 2.59 -19.40 6.47
CA MET A 170 3.04 -20.02 7.72
C MET A 170 2.58 -19.26 8.95
N VAL A 171 2.33 -17.96 8.84
CA VAL A 171 1.77 -17.16 9.94
C VAL A 171 0.32 -17.49 10.20
N LYS A 172 -0.49 -17.73 9.18
CA LYS A 172 -1.86 -18.27 9.37
C LYS A 172 -1.82 -19.70 9.95
N ALA A 173 -0.87 -20.53 9.49
CA ALA A 173 -0.70 -21.89 10.00
C ALA A 173 -0.02 -21.93 11.39
N GLY A 174 0.93 -21.03 11.68
CA GLY A 174 1.63 -20.99 12.95
C GLY A 174 0.80 -20.50 14.14
N VAL A 175 -0.30 -19.81 13.88
CA VAL A 175 -1.30 -19.50 14.92
C VAL A 175 -2.12 -20.75 15.29
N GLU A 176 -2.16 -21.78 14.44
CA GLU A 176 -2.83 -23.06 14.70
C GLU A 176 -1.86 -24.13 15.24
N LEU A 177 -0.55 -23.88 15.22
CA LEU A 177 0.49 -24.83 15.64
C LEU A 177 1.20 -24.47 16.97
N ALA A 178 0.78 -23.41 17.63
CA ALA A 178 1.22 -22.97 18.96
C ALA A 178 0.09 -23.07 19.96
#